data_3c5274ce622b0a5cad0840e21ac6857c
#
_entry.id   3c5274ce622b0a5cad0840e21ac6857c
#
_cell.length_a   1.000
_cell.length_b   1.000
_cell.length_c   1.000
_cell.angle_alpha   90.00
_cell.angle_beta   90.00
_cell.angle_gamma   90.00
#
_symmetry.space_group_name_H-M   'P 1'
#
loop_
_entity.id
_entity.type
_entity.pdbx_description
1 polymer ?
#
loop_
_entity_poly.entity_id
_entity_poly.type
_entity_poly.pdbx_seq_one_letter_code
_entity_poly.pdbx_strand_id
1 'polypeptide(L)'
;LVPFRTWRNNITEEASEKLTDLFGFHIPQRWTIAHLYQAILNGEPHVADIDYVTTLAGYIQWKMTGERVVGVGEASGIFPIDSETNTYFADMIAKFDEAVADKAYSWKALDVLPHVLTAGDNAGVLTKEGAALLDMSGNLEAGIPLCPPEGDAGTGMAATNSVRVRTGNVSAGTSVFAMIVLE
;
A
#
# COMPACT_ATOMS: atom_id res chain seq x y z
N LEU A 1 -11.75 -9.53 -16.03
CA LEU A 1 -10.99 -9.23 -14.81
C LEU A 1 -11.18 -7.76 -14.45
N VAL A 2 -11.64 -7.46 -13.24
CA VAL A 2 -11.62 -6.09 -12.71
C VAL A 2 -10.25 -5.91 -12.04
N PRO A 3 -9.31 -5.17 -12.65
CA PRO A 3 -7.91 -5.12 -12.21
C PRO A 3 -7.72 -4.34 -10.90
N PHE A 4 -8.71 -3.61 -10.44
CA PHE A 4 -8.64 -2.85 -9.20
C PHE A 4 -9.98 -2.80 -8.48
N ARG A 5 -9.92 -2.53 -7.16
CA ARG A 5 -11.08 -2.28 -6.31
C ARG A 5 -10.90 -0.95 -5.58
N THR A 6 -11.98 -0.18 -5.48
CA THR A 6 -11.92 1.12 -4.79
C THR A 6 -11.97 0.93 -3.28
N TRP A 7 -11.36 1.84 -2.54
CA TRP A 7 -11.37 1.84 -1.08
C TRP A 7 -12.78 1.95 -0.44
N ARG A 8 -13.78 2.36 -1.21
CA ARG A 8 -15.18 2.41 -0.79
C ARG A 8 -15.94 1.11 -1.00
N ASN A 9 -15.30 0.11 -1.59
CA ASN A 9 -15.90 -1.19 -1.79
C ASN A 9 -15.96 -1.94 -0.45
N ASN A 10 -17.17 -2.29 -0.01
CA ASN A 10 -17.44 -2.94 1.29
C ASN A 10 -17.69 -4.44 1.19
N ILE A 11 -17.27 -5.09 0.11
CA ILE A 11 -17.44 -6.55 -0.07
C ILE A 11 -16.51 -7.38 0.81
N THR A 12 -15.61 -6.75 1.56
CA THR A 12 -14.51 -7.36 2.30
C THR A 12 -14.81 -7.52 3.79
N GLU A 13 -16.07 -7.47 4.21
CA GLU A 13 -16.47 -7.59 5.62
C GLU A 13 -15.97 -8.91 6.23
N GLU A 14 -16.29 -10.03 5.59
CA GLU A 14 -15.85 -11.36 6.05
C GLU A 14 -14.32 -11.47 6.15
N ALA A 15 -13.59 -11.01 5.14
CA ALA A 15 -12.14 -11.03 5.14
C ALA A 15 -11.55 -10.15 6.24
N SER A 16 -12.11 -8.95 6.43
CA SER A 16 -11.71 -8.00 7.47
C SER A 16 -11.86 -8.60 8.88
N GLU A 17 -12.99 -9.21 9.18
CA GLU A 17 -13.26 -9.86 10.46
C GLU A 17 -12.29 -11.03 10.71
N LYS A 18 -12.15 -11.94 9.75
CA LYS A 18 -11.25 -13.10 9.86
C LYS A 18 -9.80 -12.70 10.04
N LEU A 19 -9.32 -11.68 9.30
CA LEU A 19 -7.96 -11.19 9.45
C LEU A 19 -7.75 -10.46 10.77
N THR A 20 -8.76 -9.73 11.26
CA THR A 20 -8.70 -9.07 12.57
C THR A 20 -8.53 -10.11 13.67
N ASP A 21 -9.29 -11.20 13.64
CA ASP A 21 -9.19 -12.29 14.61
C ASP A 21 -7.83 -13.01 14.49
N LEU A 22 -7.38 -13.30 13.26
CA LEU A 22 -6.13 -14.01 13.00
C LEU A 22 -4.90 -13.23 13.51
N PHE A 23 -4.89 -11.93 13.30
CA PHE A 23 -3.76 -11.08 13.66
C PHE A 23 -3.84 -10.54 15.10
N GLY A 24 -5.05 -10.50 15.69
CA GLY A 24 -5.28 -9.75 16.92
C GLY A 24 -5.10 -8.24 16.72
N PHE A 25 -5.29 -7.77 15.50
CA PHE A 25 -5.09 -6.40 15.05
C PHE A 25 -6.24 -5.99 14.13
N HIS A 26 -6.84 -4.82 14.35
CA HIS A 26 -7.98 -4.38 13.55
C HIS A 26 -7.59 -4.14 12.09
N ILE A 27 -8.20 -4.91 11.18
CA ILE A 27 -8.01 -4.80 9.73
C ILE A 27 -9.23 -4.11 9.11
N PRO A 28 -9.12 -2.86 8.66
CA PRO A 28 -10.23 -2.17 7.99
C PRO A 28 -10.59 -2.83 6.65
N GLN A 29 -11.87 -2.84 6.31
CA GLN A 29 -12.38 -3.41 5.05
C GLN A 29 -11.72 -2.80 3.79
N ARG A 30 -11.27 -1.56 3.87
CA ARG A 30 -10.65 -0.84 2.75
C ARG A 30 -9.19 -1.22 2.48
N TRP A 31 -8.54 -1.97 3.37
CA TRP A 31 -7.14 -2.32 3.21
C TRP A 31 -6.92 -3.34 2.10
N THR A 32 -5.77 -3.24 1.45
CA THR A 32 -5.42 -4.11 0.33
C THR A 32 -5.45 -5.58 0.70
N ILE A 33 -4.94 -5.93 1.90
CA ILE A 33 -4.93 -7.32 2.37
C ILE A 33 -6.33 -7.88 2.58
N ALA A 34 -7.30 -7.06 3.01
CA ALA A 34 -8.69 -7.49 3.13
C ALA A 34 -9.30 -7.81 1.76
N HIS A 35 -8.98 -7.03 0.73
CA HIS A 35 -9.40 -7.30 -0.65
C HIS A 35 -8.75 -8.54 -1.22
N LEU A 36 -7.45 -8.75 -0.99
CA LEU A 36 -6.75 -9.97 -1.41
C LEU A 36 -7.36 -11.19 -0.74
N TYR A 37 -7.53 -11.14 0.58
CA TYR A 37 -8.08 -12.27 1.32
C TYR A 37 -9.53 -12.58 0.94
N GLN A 38 -10.35 -11.55 0.65
CA GLN A 38 -11.71 -11.77 0.15
C GLN A 38 -11.72 -12.47 -1.22
N ALA A 39 -10.80 -12.11 -2.12
CA ALA A 39 -10.67 -12.80 -3.40
C ALA A 39 -10.26 -14.27 -3.21
N ILE A 40 -9.40 -14.56 -2.22
CA ILE A 40 -9.05 -15.93 -1.82
C ILE A 40 -10.27 -16.69 -1.29
N LEU A 41 -11.04 -16.09 -0.37
CA LEU A 41 -12.25 -16.69 0.19
C LEU A 41 -13.30 -16.99 -0.88
N ASN A 42 -13.44 -16.11 -1.87
CA ASN A 42 -14.35 -16.28 -2.99
C ASN A 42 -13.86 -17.33 -4.01
N GLY A 43 -12.62 -17.83 -3.90
CA GLY A 43 -12.01 -18.74 -4.87
C GLY A 43 -11.84 -18.10 -6.24
N GLU A 44 -11.53 -16.80 -6.31
CA GLU A 44 -11.37 -16.10 -7.58
C GLU A 44 -10.14 -16.66 -8.33
N PRO A 45 -10.29 -17.14 -9.59
CA PRO A 45 -9.26 -17.94 -10.25
C PRO A 45 -7.96 -17.17 -10.53
N HIS A 46 -8.02 -15.84 -10.67
CA HIS A 46 -6.84 -15.01 -10.92
C HIS A 46 -5.88 -14.92 -9.73
N VAL A 47 -6.33 -15.32 -8.53
CA VAL A 47 -5.50 -15.23 -7.32
C VAL A 47 -4.25 -16.10 -7.43
N ALA A 48 -4.35 -17.25 -8.10
CA ALA A 48 -3.21 -18.14 -8.30
C ALA A 48 -2.09 -17.52 -9.16
N ASP A 49 -2.45 -16.57 -10.03
CA ASP A 49 -1.55 -15.94 -11.01
C ASP A 49 -1.14 -14.52 -10.59
N ILE A 50 -1.39 -14.13 -9.33
CA ILE A 50 -0.98 -12.80 -8.85
C ILE A 50 0.54 -12.73 -8.78
N ASP A 51 1.09 -11.69 -9.41
CA ASP A 51 2.52 -11.35 -9.38
C ASP A 51 2.79 -10.08 -8.56
N TYR A 52 1.79 -9.20 -8.42
CA TYR A 52 1.94 -7.97 -7.66
C TYR A 52 0.59 -7.43 -7.17
N VAL A 53 0.54 -7.04 -5.91
CA VAL A 53 -0.63 -6.41 -5.27
C VAL A 53 -0.16 -5.10 -4.67
N THR A 54 -0.79 -4.00 -5.06
CA THR A 54 -0.38 -2.67 -4.58
C THR A 54 -1.55 -1.68 -4.60
N THR A 55 -1.31 -0.47 -4.14
CA THR A 55 -2.23 0.66 -4.25
C THR A 55 -2.09 1.34 -5.62
N LEU A 56 -2.99 2.28 -5.92
CA LEU A 56 -2.88 3.09 -7.13
C LEU A 56 -1.58 3.89 -7.16
N ALA A 57 -1.16 4.43 -6.01
CA ALA A 57 0.10 5.17 -5.90
C ALA A 57 1.30 4.28 -6.20
N GLY A 58 1.36 3.09 -5.61
CA GLY A 58 2.41 2.11 -5.90
C GLY A 58 2.39 1.61 -7.35
N TYR A 59 1.21 1.46 -7.96
CA TYR A 59 1.10 1.10 -9.37
C TYR A 59 1.67 2.20 -10.28
N ILE A 60 1.36 3.46 -10.02
CA ILE A 60 1.89 4.60 -10.80
C ILE A 60 3.41 4.68 -10.62
N GLN A 61 3.92 4.53 -9.38
CA GLN A 61 5.35 4.49 -9.10
C GLN A 61 6.05 3.39 -9.92
N TRP A 62 5.50 2.19 -9.90
CA TRP A 62 6.03 1.07 -10.68
C TRP A 62 6.04 1.36 -12.20
N LYS A 63 5.00 1.98 -12.73
CA LYS A 63 4.94 2.36 -14.15
C LYS A 63 5.95 3.43 -14.52
N MET A 64 6.29 4.33 -13.58
CA MET A 64 7.26 5.40 -13.82
C MET A 64 8.72 4.93 -13.68
N THR A 65 8.99 4.03 -12.72
CA THR A 65 10.37 3.68 -12.34
C THR A 65 10.75 2.23 -12.61
N GLY A 66 9.78 1.33 -12.74
CA GLY A 66 9.98 -0.12 -12.73
C GLY A 66 10.11 -0.71 -11.32
N GLU A 67 10.19 0.11 -10.27
CA GLU A 67 10.35 -0.33 -8.88
C GLU A 67 8.99 -0.64 -8.23
N ARG A 68 8.91 -1.77 -7.51
CA ARG A 68 7.73 -2.22 -6.77
C ARG A 68 7.81 -1.79 -5.31
N VAL A 69 7.75 -0.51 -5.08
CA VAL A 69 7.95 0.12 -3.77
C VAL A 69 6.80 1.05 -3.41
N VAL A 70 6.60 1.24 -2.11
CA VAL A 70 5.70 2.25 -1.52
C VAL A 70 6.33 2.85 -0.27
N GLY A 71 5.93 4.04 0.12
CA GLY A 71 6.30 4.61 1.40
C GLY A 71 5.56 3.94 2.57
N VAL A 72 6.10 4.08 3.78
CA VAL A 72 5.56 3.47 4.99
C VAL A 72 4.10 3.90 5.27
N GLY A 73 3.77 5.15 5.00
CA GLY A 73 2.42 5.67 5.17
C GLY A 73 1.42 4.99 4.23
N GLU A 74 1.78 4.81 2.97
CA GLU A 74 0.97 4.09 1.98
C GLU A 74 0.89 2.60 2.31
N ALA A 75 2.00 1.98 2.72
CA ALA A 75 2.08 0.58 3.12
C ALA A 75 1.15 0.25 4.30
N SER A 76 0.93 1.21 5.21
CA SER A 76 0.02 1.05 6.36
C SER A 76 -1.46 0.85 5.97
N GLY A 77 -1.82 1.18 4.74
CA GLY A 77 -3.13 0.87 4.14
C GLY A 77 -3.15 -0.44 3.35
N ILE A 78 -2.00 -1.11 3.21
CA ILE A 78 -1.86 -2.39 2.54
C ILE A 78 -1.92 -3.53 3.54
N PHE A 79 -1.05 -3.49 4.55
CA PHE A 79 -0.87 -4.50 5.57
C PHE A 79 -0.36 -3.85 6.88
N PRO A 80 -0.55 -4.46 8.07
CA PRO A 80 -0.02 -3.92 9.32
C PRO A 80 1.48 -3.67 9.29
N ILE A 81 1.88 -2.47 9.73
CA ILE A 81 3.28 -2.02 9.79
C ILE A 81 3.77 -2.05 11.23
N ASP A 82 4.95 -2.61 11.40
CA ASP A 82 5.74 -2.51 12.62
C ASP A 82 6.49 -1.16 12.63
N SER A 83 6.16 -0.32 13.60
CA SER A 83 6.75 1.02 13.73
C SER A 83 8.22 1.02 14.20
N GLU A 84 8.74 -0.09 14.70
CA GLU A 84 10.14 -0.21 15.08
C GLU A 84 11.03 -0.49 13.85
N THR A 85 10.52 -1.30 12.93
CA THR A 85 11.26 -1.72 11.72
C THR A 85 10.86 -0.96 10.47
N ASN A 86 9.74 -0.20 10.52
CA ASN A 86 9.12 0.48 9.38
C ASN A 86 8.79 -0.46 8.21
N THR A 87 8.48 -1.73 8.50
CA THR A 87 8.06 -2.70 7.51
C THR A 87 6.89 -3.54 8.02
N TYR A 88 6.42 -4.51 7.26
CA TYR A 88 5.31 -5.37 7.65
C TYR A 88 5.63 -6.21 8.88
N PHE A 89 4.66 -6.40 9.78
CA PHE A 89 4.81 -7.32 10.91
C PHE A 89 5.10 -8.74 10.43
N ALA A 90 6.30 -9.24 10.72
CA ALA A 90 6.76 -10.54 10.25
C ALA A 90 5.92 -11.71 10.75
N ASP A 91 5.42 -11.65 11.99
CA ASP A 91 4.54 -12.68 12.56
C ASP A 91 3.16 -12.70 11.89
N MET A 92 2.62 -11.54 11.51
CA MET A 92 1.35 -11.44 10.80
C MET A 92 1.48 -11.93 9.35
N ILE A 93 2.60 -11.64 8.68
CA ILE A 93 2.93 -12.22 7.37
C ILE A 93 2.96 -13.76 7.47
N ALA A 94 3.65 -14.31 8.46
CA ALA A 94 3.71 -15.76 8.65
C ALA A 94 2.32 -16.38 8.92
N LYS A 95 1.50 -15.74 9.76
CA LYS A 95 0.11 -16.17 10.02
C LYS A 95 -0.75 -16.14 8.76
N PHE A 96 -0.61 -15.09 7.94
CA PHE A 96 -1.33 -15.01 6.66
C PHE A 96 -0.93 -16.13 5.72
N ASP A 97 0.38 -16.35 5.53
CA ASP A 97 0.89 -17.42 4.66
C ASP A 97 0.42 -18.80 5.14
N GLU A 98 0.37 -19.04 6.45
CA GLU A 98 -0.17 -20.28 7.03
C GLU A 98 -1.68 -20.42 6.77
N ALA A 99 -2.44 -19.35 6.93
CA ALA A 99 -3.89 -19.36 6.74
C ALA A 99 -4.32 -19.65 5.29
N VAL A 100 -3.43 -19.43 4.32
CA VAL A 100 -3.70 -19.70 2.89
C VAL A 100 -2.91 -20.89 2.33
N ALA A 101 -2.18 -21.61 3.18
CA ALA A 101 -1.28 -22.69 2.74
C ALA A 101 -2.01 -23.85 2.04
N ASP A 102 -3.29 -24.10 2.39
CA ASP A 102 -4.15 -25.10 1.76
C ASP A 102 -4.46 -24.80 0.29
N LYS A 103 -4.32 -23.56 -0.14
CA LYS A 103 -4.55 -23.12 -1.52
C LYS A 103 -3.38 -23.46 -2.46
N ALA A 104 -2.21 -23.78 -1.90
CA ALA A 104 -1.01 -24.14 -2.63
C ALA A 104 -0.62 -23.14 -3.73
N TYR A 105 -0.77 -21.83 -3.45
CA TYR A 105 -0.30 -20.79 -4.38
C TYR A 105 1.20 -20.85 -4.55
N SER A 106 1.69 -20.44 -5.73
CA SER A 106 3.13 -20.36 -6.07
C SER A 106 3.84 -19.19 -5.39
N TRP A 107 3.09 -18.30 -4.76
CA TRP A 107 3.56 -17.07 -4.11
C TRP A 107 3.27 -17.08 -2.61
N LYS A 108 4.02 -16.31 -1.87
CA LYS A 108 3.77 -15.92 -0.48
C LYS A 108 3.49 -14.42 -0.39
N ALA A 109 2.98 -13.95 0.75
CA ALA A 109 2.59 -12.55 0.93
C ALA A 109 3.71 -11.57 0.52
N LEU A 110 4.94 -11.78 0.98
CA LEU A 110 6.06 -10.89 0.66
C LEU A 110 6.52 -10.94 -0.80
N ASP A 111 6.18 -12.00 -1.55
CA ASP A 111 6.52 -12.09 -2.98
C ASP A 111 5.66 -11.15 -3.82
N VAL A 112 4.44 -10.86 -3.35
CA VAL A 112 3.44 -10.09 -4.11
C VAL A 112 3.19 -8.69 -3.56
N LEU A 113 3.57 -8.41 -2.32
CA LEU A 113 3.43 -7.09 -1.70
C LEU A 113 4.58 -6.16 -2.12
N PRO A 114 4.36 -4.83 -2.15
CA PRO A 114 5.42 -3.86 -2.42
C PRO A 114 6.46 -3.85 -1.31
N HIS A 115 7.70 -3.55 -1.68
CA HIS A 115 8.74 -3.25 -0.70
C HIS A 115 8.49 -1.90 -0.04
N VAL A 116 8.64 -1.83 1.29
CA VAL A 116 8.37 -0.62 2.06
C VAL A 116 9.63 0.22 2.19
N LEU A 117 9.51 1.50 1.88
CA LEU A 117 10.58 2.50 2.01
C LEU A 117 10.16 3.60 2.98
N THR A 118 11.13 4.24 3.59
CA THR A 118 10.89 5.41 4.46
C THR A 118 10.91 6.70 3.63
N ALA A 119 10.20 7.72 4.09
CA ALA A 119 10.21 9.03 3.45
C ALA A 119 11.65 9.57 3.33
N GLY A 120 12.02 9.95 2.10
CA GLY A 120 13.39 10.40 1.77
C GLY A 120 14.30 9.33 1.18
N ASP A 121 13.91 8.05 1.23
CA ASP A 121 14.63 6.99 0.54
C ASP A 121 14.52 7.13 -0.99
N ASN A 122 15.47 6.55 -1.69
CA ASN A 122 15.46 6.51 -3.15
C ASN A 122 14.49 5.42 -3.63
N ALA A 123 13.41 5.84 -4.29
CA ALA A 123 12.40 4.94 -4.87
C ALA A 123 12.60 4.69 -6.38
N GLY A 124 13.82 4.82 -6.85
CA GLY A 124 14.16 4.67 -8.26
C GLY A 124 14.22 6.00 -9.01
N VAL A 125 14.40 5.90 -10.30
CA VAL A 125 14.46 7.05 -11.22
C VAL A 125 13.43 6.91 -12.31
N LEU A 126 12.92 8.02 -12.82
CA LEU A 126 12.03 8.05 -13.96
C LEU A 126 12.69 7.36 -15.17
N THR A 127 12.07 6.31 -15.67
CA THR A 127 12.53 5.60 -16.86
C THR A 127 12.14 6.36 -18.14
N LYS A 128 12.69 5.96 -19.28
CA LYS A 128 12.28 6.51 -20.58
C LYS A 128 10.81 6.19 -20.89
N GLU A 129 10.37 4.99 -20.54
CA GLU A 129 8.99 4.52 -20.67
C GLU A 129 8.07 5.30 -19.75
N GLY A 130 8.49 5.56 -18.51
CA GLY A 130 7.77 6.38 -17.54
C GLY A 130 7.63 7.83 -18.00
N ALA A 131 8.70 8.43 -18.53
CA ALA A 131 8.69 9.77 -19.07
C ALA A 131 7.72 9.88 -20.27
N ALA A 132 7.77 8.93 -21.20
CA ALA A 132 6.86 8.89 -22.36
C ALA A 132 5.38 8.67 -21.96
N LEU A 133 5.13 7.93 -20.86
CA LEU A 133 3.79 7.74 -20.33
C LEU A 133 3.19 9.04 -19.78
N LEU A 134 4.02 9.87 -19.12
CA LEU A 134 3.59 11.11 -18.48
C LEU A 134 3.52 12.29 -19.46
N ASP A 135 4.42 12.33 -20.42
CA ASP A 135 4.55 13.44 -21.36
C ASP A 135 4.68 12.96 -22.81
N MET A 136 3.58 13.00 -23.53
CA MET A 136 3.55 12.68 -24.96
C MET A 136 4.26 13.72 -25.84
N SER A 137 4.58 14.92 -25.31
CA SER A 137 5.31 15.95 -26.06
C SER A 137 6.82 15.64 -26.13
N GLY A 138 7.32 14.73 -25.28
CA GLY A 138 8.71 14.31 -25.25
C GLY A 138 9.67 15.31 -24.61
N ASN A 139 9.16 16.30 -23.87
CA ASN A 139 9.99 17.28 -23.17
C ASN A 139 10.45 16.77 -21.78
N LEU A 140 9.77 15.77 -21.22
CA LEU A 140 10.15 15.19 -19.93
C LEU A 140 11.30 14.19 -20.13
N GLU A 141 12.42 14.46 -19.47
CA GLU A 141 13.61 13.61 -19.56
C GLU A 141 13.59 12.50 -18.48
N ALA A 142 14.12 11.34 -18.84
CA ALA A 142 14.36 10.25 -17.91
C ALA A 142 15.52 10.57 -16.94
N GLY A 143 15.62 9.82 -15.84
CA GLY A 143 16.71 9.94 -14.87
C GLY A 143 16.40 10.84 -13.67
N ILE A 144 15.20 11.43 -13.60
CA ILE A 144 14.75 12.21 -12.45
C ILE A 144 14.53 11.24 -11.26
N PRO A 145 15.16 11.47 -10.10
CA PRO A 145 14.95 10.62 -8.93
C PRO A 145 13.54 10.84 -8.35
N LEU A 146 12.91 9.74 -7.92
CA LEU A 146 11.61 9.75 -7.28
C LEU A 146 11.75 9.33 -5.81
N CYS A 147 10.93 9.96 -4.97
CA CYS A 147 10.71 9.52 -3.59
C CYS A 147 9.65 8.41 -3.54
N PRO A 148 9.56 7.65 -2.43
CA PRO A 148 8.48 6.69 -2.22
C PRO A 148 7.12 7.38 -2.29
N PRO A 149 6.11 6.75 -2.94
CA PRO A 149 4.76 7.28 -2.95
C PRO A 149 4.14 7.19 -1.56
N GLU A 150 3.53 8.27 -1.12
CA GLU A 150 2.90 8.39 0.19
C GLU A 150 1.42 8.77 0.07
N GLY A 151 0.64 8.43 1.09
CA GLY A 151 -0.76 8.81 1.16
C GLY A 151 -0.95 10.32 1.40
N ASP A 152 -2.13 10.83 1.02
CA ASP A 152 -2.52 12.23 1.15
C ASP A 152 -2.50 12.75 2.60
N ALA A 153 -2.78 11.89 3.56
CA ALA A 153 -2.80 12.24 4.98
C ALA A 153 -1.41 12.64 5.49
N GLY A 154 -0.38 11.81 5.27
CA GLY A 154 1.01 12.10 5.67
C GLY A 154 1.59 13.29 4.92
N THR A 155 1.38 13.36 3.62
CA THR A 155 1.82 14.51 2.80
C THR A 155 1.12 15.80 3.18
N GLY A 156 -0.15 15.74 3.60
CA GLY A 156 -0.91 16.88 4.13
C GLY A 156 -0.30 17.45 5.42
N MET A 157 0.21 16.61 6.31
CA MET A 157 0.93 17.07 7.50
C MET A 157 2.23 17.81 7.15
N ALA A 158 2.99 17.29 6.19
CA ALA A 158 4.19 17.95 5.69
C ALA A 158 3.87 19.28 5.01
N ALA A 159 2.86 19.32 4.14
CA ALA A 159 2.42 20.50 3.41
C ALA A 159 1.95 21.62 4.31
N THR A 160 1.34 21.30 5.46
CA THR A 160 0.88 22.27 6.46
C THR A 160 1.89 22.58 7.56
N ASN A 161 3.11 22.04 7.43
CA ASN A 161 4.17 22.16 8.45
C ASN A 161 3.74 21.67 9.85
N SER A 162 2.91 20.63 9.89
CA SER A 162 2.30 20.07 11.11
C SER A 162 3.03 18.81 11.60
N VAL A 163 4.36 18.73 11.38
CA VAL A 163 5.19 17.55 11.69
C VAL A 163 5.96 17.65 13.00
N ARG A 164 5.83 18.76 13.71
CA ARG A 164 6.48 18.95 15.02
C ARG A 164 5.66 18.31 16.12
N VAL A 165 6.32 17.84 17.16
CA VAL A 165 5.67 17.37 18.40
C VAL A 165 4.65 18.39 18.89
N ARG A 166 3.46 17.94 19.29
CA ARG A 166 2.31 18.74 19.74
C ARG A 166 1.74 19.68 18.66
N THR A 167 1.99 19.41 17.39
CA THR A 167 1.26 20.02 16.28
C THR A 167 0.36 19.01 15.63
N GLY A 168 -0.57 19.47 14.83
CA GLY A 168 -1.51 18.61 14.14
C GLY A 168 -2.13 19.27 12.93
N ASN A 169 -2.82 18.45 12.18
CA ASN A 169 -3.52 18.82 10.96
C ASN A 169 -4.96 18.27 11.02
N VAL A 170 -5.90 19.03 10.54
CA VAL A 170 -7.27 18.56 10.30
C VAL A 170 -7.54 18.60 8.82
N SER A 171 -7.76 17.42 8.24
CA SER A 171 -8.22 17.27 6.86
C SER A 171 -9.74 17.21 6.84
N ALA A 172 -10.37 18.13 6.12
CA ALA A 172 -11.82 18.23 6.03
C ALA A 172 -12.26 18.13 4.57
N GLY A 173 -12.78 16.95 4.20
CA GLY A 173 -13.32 16.65 2.88
C GLY A 173 -14.63 15.86 3.02
N THR A 174 -14.80 14.83 2.22
CA THR A 174 -15.91 13.86 2.38
C THR A 174 -15.86 13.16 3.75
N SER A 175 -14.64 12.89 4.23
CA SER A 175 -14.37 12.51 5.62
C SER A 175 -13.62 13.63 6.31
N VAL A 176 -13.74 13.69 7.63
CA VAL A 176 -12.98 14.61 8.47
C VAL A 176 -12.10 13.78 9.40
N PHE A 177 -10.81 14.02 9.39
CA PHE A 177 -9.89 13.38 10.32
C PHE A 177 -8.83 14.36 10.82
N ALA A 178 -8.39 14.13 12.04
CA ALA A 178 -7.35 14.89 12.69
C ALA A 178 -6.13 13.99 12.94
N MET A 179 -4.96 14.49 12.63
CA MET A 179 -3.68 13.86 12.95
C MET A 179 -2.89 14.75 13.88
N ILE A 180 -2.29 14.19 14.89
CA ILE A 180 -1.52 14.90 15.91
C ILE A 180 -0.20 14.17 16.10
N VAL A 181 0.91 14.90 16.10
CA VAL A 181 2.23 14.38 16.45
C VAL A 181 2.33 14.35 17.97
N LEU A 182 2.44 13.15 18.53
CA LEU A 182 2.64 12.91 19.95
C LEU A 182 4.14 12.96 20.31
N GLU A 183 4.44 12.82 21.59
CA GLU A 183 5.81 12.70 22.11
C GLU A 183 6.38 11.32 21.86
#